data_a50f92bbb6f8517372d5fdf4831c6800
#
_entry.id   a50f92bbb6f8517372d5fdf4831c6800
#
_cell.length_a   1.000
_cell.length_b   1.000
_cell.length_c   1.000
_cell.angle_alpha   90.00
_cell.angle_beta   90.00
_cell.angle_gamma   90.00
#
_symmetry.space_group_name_H-M   'P 1'
#
loop_
_entity.id
_entity.type
_entity.pdbx_description
1 polymer ?
#
loop_
_entity_poly.entity_id
_entity_poly.type
_entity_poly.pdbx_seq_one_letter_code
_entity_poly.pdbx_strand_id
1 'polypeptide(L)'
;DTMFSSKHGIVLGAYPKTHNLLVDRGYGNVLVVGPPLSGKGIGTVIPTAFCWNEDAFFFDSTGKLWEETSGFRKSQLHQKVLKFEPMADYKETLHWNPLAEVRLQTPSEGDDMYHIASLLLDPEEQTRTEEEWEVFQKHVEFLRKILSKLLSQQTVQGGASPCLIELLNVVYALPHGEDPKQ
;
A
#
# COMPACT_ATOMS: atom_id res chain seq x y z
N ASP A 1 28.53 -20.84 12.94
CA ASP A 1 28.30 -19.40 13.12
C ASP A 1 27.98 -18.66 11.80
N THR A 2 27.33 -19.31 10.83
CA THR A 2 27.06 -18.71 9.53
C THR A 2 25.63 -18.96 9.05
N MET A 3 24.69 -19.16 9.98
CA MET A 3 23.30 -19.47 9.62
C MET A 3 22.59 -18.30 8.90
N PHE A 4 23.08 -17.07 9.07
CA PHE A 4 22.51 -15.86 8.49
C PHE A 4 23.51 -15.03 7.68
N SER A 5 24.62 -15.63 7.25
CA SER A 5 25.71 -14.93 6.53
C SER A 5 25.45 -14.76 5.02
N SER A 6 24.36 -15.24 4.46
CA SER A 6 24.10 -15.07 3.04
C SER A 6 23.30 -13.79 2.80
N LYS A 7 24.02 -12.77 2.42
CA LYS A 7 23.50 -11.52 1.89
C LYS A 7 22.63 -11.83 0.67
N HIS A 8 21.35 -11.53 0.70
CA HIS A 8 20.39 -11.57 -0.41
C HIS A 8 20.01 -12.97 -0.92
N GLY A 9 18.75 -13.28 -0.87
CA GLY A 9 18.18 -14.45 -1.53
C GLY A 9 16.90 -14.93 -0.84
N ILE A 10 16.08 -15.64 -1.60
CA ILE A 10 14.85 -16.24 -1.13
C ILE A 10 15.15 -17.63 -0.58
N VAL A 11 14.78 -17.89 0.67
CA VAL A 11 14.96 -19.20 1.29
C VAL A 11 13.90 -20.14 0.74
N LEU A 12 14.34 -21.19 0.05
CA LEU A 12 13.47 -22.23 -0.52
C LEU A 12 13.24 -23.40 0.45
N GLY A 13 14.08 -23.54 1.47
CA GLY A 13 14.01 -24.60 2.46
C GLY A 13 15.37 -24.87 3.11
N ALA A 14 15.47 -26.01 3.78
CA ALA A 14 16.71 -26.47 4.40
C ALA A 14 17.04 -27.91 4.01
N TYR A 15 18.31 -28.22 3.90
CA TYR A 15 18.79 -29.56 3.64
C TYR A 15 18.58 -30.44 4.90
N PRO A 16 17.86 -31.59 4.79
CA PRO A 16 17.49 -32.38 5.97
C PRO A 16 18.66 -32.88 6.84
N LYS A 17 19.81 -33.15 6.23
CA LYS A 17 20.97 -33.72 6.92
C LYS A 17 21.93 -32.69 7.49
N THR A 18 22.01 -31.51 6.90
CA THR A 18 23.04 -30.50 7.26
C THR A 18 22.40 -29.24 7.86
N HIS A 19 21.10 -29.10 7.80
CA HIS A 19 20.35 -27.90 8.16
C HIS A 19 20.80 -26.62 7.42
N ASN A 20 21.61 -26.78 6.36
CA ASN A 20 21.99 -25.64 5.52
C ASN A 20 20.79 -25.13 4.74
N LEU A 21 20.63 -23.82 4.69
CA LEU A 21 19.56 -23.20 3.92
C LEU A 21 19.82 -23.34 2.42
N LEU A 22 18.78 -23.73 1.70
CA LEU A 22 18.74 -23.65 0.24
C LEU A 22 18.20 -22.28 -0.13
N VAL A 23 19.04 -21.45 -0.74
CA VAL A 23 18.73 -20.05 -1.04
C VAL A 23 18.82 -19.81 -2.54
N ASP A 24 17.71 -19.30 -3.12
CA ASP A 24 17.73 -18.76 -4.48
C ASP A 24 18.25 -17.33 -4.46
N ARG A 25 19.29 -17.06 -5.27
CA ARG A 25 19.89 -15.74 -5.44
C ARG A 25 19.67 -15.17 -6.84
N GLY A 26 18.77 -15.75 -7.59
CA GLY A 26 18.39 -15.28 -8.90
C GLY A 26 17.57 -13.98 -8.86
N TYR A 27 17.37 -13.39 -10.03
CA TYR A 27 16.52 -12.20 -10.20
C TYR A 27 15.06 -12.57 -10.55
N GLY A 28 14.73 -13.86 -10.55
CA GLY A 28 13.41 -14.35 -10.89
C GLY A 28 12.42 -14.31 -9.71
N ASN A 29 11.14 -14.35 -10.04
CA ASN A 29 10.09 -14.50 -9.05
C ASN A 29 10.00 -15.95 -8.56
N VAL A 30 9.72 -16.15 -7.27
CA VAL A 30 9.49 -17.46 -6.68
C VAL A 30 8.02 -17.64 -6.34
N LEU A 31 7.42 -18.71 -6.88
CA LEU A 31 6.06 -19.13 -6.56
C LEU A 31 6.09 -20.39 -5.69
N VAL A 32 5.55 -20.30 -4.47
CA VAL A 32 5.45 -21.44 -3.54
C VAL A 32 4.00 -21.90 -3.49
N VAL A 33 3.74 -23.11 -3.99
CA VAL A 33 2.41 -23.73 -4.05
C VAL A 33 2.30 -24.86 -3.06
N GLY A 34 1.20 -24.90 -2.31
CA GLY A 34 0.91 -26.00 -1.35
C GLY A 34 -0.43 -25.78 -0.66
N PRO A 35 -1.04 -26.82 -0.08
CA PRO A 35 -2.31 -26.71 0.62
C PRO A 35 -2.20 -25.81 1.87
N PRO A 36 -3.32 -25.38 2.45
CA PRO A 36 -3.34 -24.73 3.75
C PRO A 36 -2.55 -25.52 4.79
N LEU A 37 -1.87 -24.83 5.71
CA LEU A 37 -1.06 -25.43 6.80
C LEU A 37 0.11 -26.31 6.36
N SER A 38 0.50 -26.30 5.09
CA SER A 38 1.66 -27.06 4.59
C SER A 38 3.04 -26.49 4.97
N GLY A 39 3.07 -25.44 5.79
CA GLY A 39 4.32 -24.84 6.26
C GLY A 39 4.98 -23.82 5.31
N LYS A 40 4.29 -23.36 4.25
CA LYS A 40 4.84 -22.35 3.30
C LYS A 40 5.42 -21.11 3.99
N GLY A 41 4.66 -20.54 4.93
CA GLY A 41 5.09 -19.38 5.69
C GLY A 41 6.34 -19.64 6.52
N ILE A 42 6.33 -20.73 7.28
CA ILE A 42 7.43 -21.11 8.18
C ILE A 42 8.67 -21.57 7.40
N GLY A 43 8.47 -22.29 6.29
CA GLY A 43 9.56 -22.87 5.52
C GLY A 43 10.25 -21.90 4.56
N THR A 44 9.57 -20.85 4.10
CA THR A 44 10.09 -19.95 3.07
C THR A 44 9.99 -18.48 3.48
N VAL A 45 8.79 -18.00 3.82
CA VAL A 45 8.58 -16.54 4.02
C VAL A 45 9.29 -16.01 5.25
N ILE A 46 9.10 -16.66 6.41
CA ILE A 46 9.74 -16.26 7.68
C ILE A 46 11.27 -16.36 7.59
N PRO A 47 11.87 -17.48 7.13
CA PRO A 47 13.31 -17.56 6.96
C PRO A 47 13.87 -16.53 5.97
N THR A 48 13.14 -16.26 4.87
CA THR A 48 13.52 -15.20 3.94
C THR A 48 13.52 -13.84 4.63
N ALA A 49 12.49 -13.53 5.43
CA ALA A 49 12.41 -12.27 6.15
C ALA A 49 13.57 -12.07 7.15
N PHE A 50 14.12 -13.13 7.72
CA PHE A 50 15.32 -13.08 8.58
C PHE A 50 16.62 -12.89 7.78
N CYS A 51 16.69 -13.44 6.57
CA CYS A 51 17.91 -13.42 5.75
C CYS A 51 17.99 -12.21 4.80
N TRP A 52 16.85 -11.61 4.47
CA TRP A 52 16.79 -10.52 3.50
C TRP A 52 17.13 -9.18 4.16
N ASN A 53 18.29 -8.63 3.86
CA ASN A 53 18.80 -7.40 4.49
C ASN A 53 18.60 -6.13 3.65
N GLU A 54 17.86 -6.21 2.55
CA GLU A 54 17.45 -5.05 1.75
C GLU A 54 16.00 -4.66 2.03
N ASP A 55 15.52 -3.63 1.32
CA ASP A 55 14.14 -3.19 1.41
C ASP A 55 13.19 -4.33 1.04
N ALA A 56 12.11 -4.46 1.78
CA ALA A 56 11.11 -5.48 1.57
C ALA A 56 9.71 -5.00 1.92
N PHE A 57 8.75 -5.42 1.13
CA PHE A 57 7.33 -5.25 1.41
C PHE A 57 6.70 -6.62 1.65
N PHE A 58 5.96 -6.74 2.77
CA PHE A 58 5.27 -7.96 3.14
C PHE A 58 3.78 -7.70 3.23
N PHE A 59 2.98 -8.49 2.49
CA PHE A 59 1.54 -8.57 2.70
C PHE A 59 1.25 -9.64 3.75
N ASP A 60 0.82 -9.23 4.94
CA ASP A 60 0.58 -10.10 6.09
C ASP A 60 -0.87 -9.98 6.57
N SER A 61 -1.75 -10.79 6.03
CA SER A 61 -3.17 -10.80 6.37
C SER A 61 -3.49 -11.28 7.80
N THR A 62 -2.52 -11.88 8.49
CA THR A 62 -2.70 -12.47 9.82
C THR A 62 -1.95 -11.73 10.94
N GLY A 63 -1.03 -10.85 10.59
CA GLY A 63 -0.11 -10.19 11.52
C GLY A 63 1.02 -11.08 12.05
N LYS A 64 1.01 -12.38 11.72
CA LYS A 64 1.98 -13.35 12.26
C LYS A 64 3.40 -13.08 11.78
N LEU A 65 3.57 -12.69 10.52
CA LEU A 65 4.88 -12.38 9.98
C LEU A 65 5.48 -11.14 10.66
N TRP A 66 4.64 -10.14 10.94
CA TRP A 66 5.04 -8.98 11.73
C TRP A 66 5.52 -9.38 13.13
N GLU A 67 4.73 -10.16 13.86
CA GLU A 67 5.07 -10.61 15.21
C GLU A 67 6.39 -11.36 15.26
N GLU A 68 6.62 -12.27 14.32
CA GLU A 68 7.80 -13.15 14.29
C GLU A 68 9.08 -12.44 13.82
N THR A 69 8.98 -11.45 12.92
CA THR A 69 10.18 -10.96 12.22
C THR A 69 10.51 -9.48 12.45
N SER A 70 9.53 -8.65 12.81
CA SER A 70 9.73 -7.20 12.91
C SER A 70 10.80 -6.80 13.93
N GLY A 71 10.80 -7.45 15.11
CA GLY A 71 11.78 -7.22 16.17
C GLY A 71 13.20 -7.54 15.73
N PHE A 72 13.39 -8.67 15.05
CA PHE A 72 14.69 -9.08 14.52
C PHE A 72 15.19 -8.11 13.43
N ARG A 73 14.34 -7.77 12.48
CA ARG A 73 14.69 -6.84 11.40
C ARG A 73 15.11 -5.48 11.95
N LYS A 74 14.42 -4.99 12.98
CA LYS A 74 14.76 -3.74 13.64
C LYS A 74 16.09 -3.82 14.43
N SER A 75 16.28 -4.88 15.22
CA SER A 75 17.40 -4.97 16.16
C SER A 75 18.67 -5.54 15.54
N GLN A 76 18.57 -6.54 14.66
CA GLN A 76 19.71 -7.25 14.08
C GLN A 76 20.07 -6.76 12.67
N LEU A 77 19.08 -6.42 11.85
CA LEU A 77 19.32 -5.89 10.52
C LEU A 77 19.36 -4.35 10.49
N HIS A 78 19.06 -3.69 11.62
CA HIS A 78 19.04 -2.23 11.77
C HIS A 78 18.16 -1.52 10.77
N GLN A 79 17.07 -2.16 10.36
CA GLN A 79 16.14 -1.63 9.37
C GLN A 79 15.04 -0.78 10.02
N LYS A 80 14.55 0.20 9.29
CA LYS A 80 13.33 0.90 9.63
C LYS A 80 12.14 -0.01 9.28
N VAL A 81 11.48 -0.53 10.30
CA VAL A 81 10.34 -1.45 10.14
C VAL A 81 9.05 -0.68 10.35
N LEU A 82 8.17 -0.70 9.37
CA LEU A 82 6.94 0.04 9.31
C LEU A 82 5.76 -0.93 9.21
N LYS A 83 4.67 -0.63 9.92
CA LYS A 83 3.42 -1.40 9.87
C LYS A 83 2.30 -0.50 9.35
N PHE A 84 1.60 -0.94 8.32
CA PHE A 84 0.39 -0.31 7.83
C PHE A 84 -0.78 -1.27 8.00
N GLU A 85 -1.67 -0.96 8.93
CA GLU A 85 -2.84 -1.77 9.26
C GLU A 85 -4.06 -0.84 9.33
N PRO A 86 -4.79 -0.68 8.21
CA PRO A 86 -5.86 0.32 8.09
C PRO A 86 -7.01 0.14 9.08
N MET A 87 -7.20 -1.09 9.60
CA MET A 87 -8.29 -1.43 10.53
C MET A 87 -7.85 -1.43 11.99
N ALA A 88 -6.56 -1.15 12.27
CA ALA A 88 -6.04 -1.07 13.64
C ALA A 88 -6.37 0.28 14.28
N ASP A 89 -6.19 0.33 15.62
CA ASP A 89 -6.31 1.58 16.35
C ASP A 89 -5.31 2.62 15.84
N TYR A 90 -5.73 3.87 15.70
CA TYR A 90 -4.98 4.98 15.09
C TYR A 90 -3.51 5.10 15.58
N LYS A 91 -3.24 4.71 16.83
CA LYS A 91 -1.90 4.82 17.43
C LYS A 91 -0.93 3.70 17.06
N GLU A 92 -1.41 2.62 16.47
CA GLU A 92 -0.63 1.38 16.26
C GLU A 92 -0.20 1.15 14.82
N THR A 93 -0.64 2.01 13.91
CA THR A 93 -0.36 1.87 12.48
C THR A 93 0.24 3.13 11.89
N LEU A 94 0.91 2.99 10.76
CA LEU A 94 1.28 4.13 9.95
C LEU A 94 0.05 4.82 9.36
N HIS A 95 0.13 6.12 9.27
CA HIS A 95 -0.84 6.92 8.55
C HIS A 95 -0.26 7.31 7.20
N TRP A 96 -1.06 7.11 6.18
CA TRP A 96 -0.73 7.52 4.81
C TRP A 96 -1.84 8.42 4.28
N ASN A 97 -1.43 9.57 3.75
CA ASN A 97 -2.34 10.51 3.12
C ASN A 97 -2.12 10.47 1.60
N PRO A 98 -3.02 9.87 0.82
CA PRO A 98 -2.86 9.79 -0.63
C PRO A 98 -2.78 11.18 -1.30
N LEU A 99 -3.40 12.20 -0.72
CA LEU A 99 -3.36 13.56 -1.27
C LEU A 99 -1.99 14.22 -1.13
N ALA A 100 -1.14 13.74 -0.21
CA ALA A 100 0.23 14.21 -0.07
C ALA A 100 1.17 13.70 -1.17
N GLU A 101 0.75 12.67 -1.92
CA GLU A 101 1.51 12.09 -3.02
C GLU A 101 1.33 12.84 -4.36
N VAL A 102 0.38 13.79 -4.42
CA VAL A 102 0.18 14.60 -5.62
C VAL A 102 1.38 15.50 -5.85
N ARG A 103 2.00 15.37 -7.02
CA ARG A 103 3.17 16.15 -7.44
C ARG A 103 2.74 17.54 -7.91
N LEU A 104 2.45 18.41 -6.94
CA LEU A 104 1.99 19.78 -7.20
C LEU A 104 2.98 20.56 -8.05
N GLN A 105 2.45 21.47 -8.90
CA GLN A 105 3.22 22.35 -9.78
C GLN A 105 4.13 21.60 -10.78
N THR A 106 3.79 20.36 -11.11
CA THR A 106 4.44 19.57 -12.15
C THR A 106 3.46 19.26 -13.29
N PRO A 107 3.95 18.86 -14.48
CA PRO A 107 3.08 18.39 -15.57
C PRO A 107 2.22 17.19 -15.18
N SER A 108 2.62 16.41 -14.18
CA SER A 108 1.90 15.22 -13.71
C SER A 108 0.79 15.51 -12.67
N GLU A 109 0.64 16.75 -12.24
CA GLU A 109 -0.35 17.12 -11.22
C GLU A 109 -1.78 16.70 -11.60
N GLY A 110 -2.17 16.95 -12.85
CA GLY A 110 -3.49 16.61 -13.36
C GLY A 110 -3.74 15.11 -13.38
N ASP A 111 -2.74 14.34 -13.79
CA ASP A 111 -2.81 12.88 -13.86
C ASP A 111 -2.86 12.25 -12.46
N ASP A 112 -2.04 12.73 -11.53
CA ASP A 112 -2.04 12.26 -10.14
C ASP A 112 -3.41 12.49 -9.48
N MET A 113 -4.00 13.68 -9.66
CA MET A 113 -5.34 13.97 -9.14
C MET A 113 -6.42 13.12 -9.81
N TYR A 114 -6.30 12.86 -11.12
CA TYR A 114 -7.24 12.01 -11.84
C TYR A 114 -7.17 10.57 -11.31
N HIS A 115 -5.98 10.02 -11.10
CA HIS A 115 -5.81 8.68 -10.54
C HIS A 115 -6.41 8.56 -9.14
N ILE A 116 -6.15 9.52 -8.26
CA ILE A 116 -6.73 9.51 -6.91
C ILE A 116 -8.26 9.60 -6.97
N ALA A 117 -8.80 10.48 -7.82
CA ALA A 117 -10.25 10.62 -7.98
C ALA A 117 -10.87 9.32 -8.52
N SER A 118 -10.24 8.67 -9.49
CA SER A 118 -10.70 7.40 -10.05
C SER A 118 -10.71 6.29 -9.01
N LEU A 119 -9.64 6.14 -8.22
CA LEU A 119 -9.55 5.15 -7.15
C LEU A 119 -10.57 5.36 -6.04
N LEU A 120 -10.90 6.61 -5.71
CA LEU A 120 -11.93 6.92 -4.70
C LEU A 120 -13.34 6.60 -5.17
N LEU A 121 -13.61 6.75 -6.46
CA LEU A 121 -14.93 6.50 -7.05
C LEU A 121 -15.12 5.05 -7.47
N ASP A 122 -14.07 4.36 -7.83
CA ASP A 122 -14.10 2.96 -8.31
C ASP A 122 -12.85 2.18 -7.92
N PRO A 123 -12.73 1.78 -6.65
CA PRO A 123 -11.57 1.04 -6.18
C PRO A 123 -11.47 -0.38 -6.75
N GLU A 124 -12.54 -0.92 -7.32
CA GLU A 124 -12.61 -2.28 -7.85
C GLU A 124 -12.46 -2.36 -9.38
N GLU A 125 -12.31 -1.21 -10.05
CA GLU A 125 -12.19 -1.11 -11.51
C GLU A 125 -13.28 -1.90 -12.26
N GLN A 126 -14.54 -1.65 -11.90
CA GLN A 126 -15.68 -2.38 -12.46
C GLN A 126 -15.79 -2.19 -13.97
N THR A 127 -16.17 -3.27 -14.67
CA THR A 127 -16.50 -3.18 -16.09
C THR A 127 -17.76 -2.35 -16.31
N ARG A 128 -17.70 -1.36 -17.20
CA ARG A 128 -18.78 -0.41 -17.49
C ARG A 128 -19.17 -0.45 -18.95
N THR A 129 -20.44 -0.12 -19.21
CA THR A 129 -20.92 0.23 -20.54
C THR A 129 -20.39 1.60 -20.96
N GLU A 130 -20.50 1.98 -22.25
CA GLU A 130 -20.07 3.29 -22.72
C GLU A 130 -20.81 4.44 -22.02
N GLU A 131 -22.13 4.28 -21.78
CA GLU A 131 -22.95 5.29 -21.10
C GLU A 131 -22.53 5.45 -19.62
N GLU A 132 -22.31 4.34 -18.92
CA GLU A 132 -21.81 4.34 -17.53
C GLU A 132 -20.41 4.93 -17.46
N TRP A 133 -19.58 4.68 -18.47
CA TRP A 133 -18.23 5.25 -18.57
C TRP A 133 -18.26 6.77 -18.70
N GLU A 134 -19.14 7.34 -19.54
CA GLU A 134 -19.29 8.79 -19.64
C GLU A 134 -19.73 9.45 -18.31
N VAL A 135 -20.67 8.81 -17.61
CA VAL A 135 -21.12 9.28 -16.29
C VAL A 135 -19.97 9.22 -15.26
N PHE A 136 -19.24 8.12 -15.24
CA PHE A 136 -18.07 7.94 -14.37
C PHE A 136 -17.02 9.04 -14.63
N GLN A 137 -16.67 9.29 -15.89
CA GLN A 137 -15.71 10.34 -16.27
C GLN A 137 -16.12 11.74 -15.78
N LYS A 138 -17.42 12.06 -15.84
CA LYS A 138 -17.94 13.33 -15.31
C LYS A 138 -17.75 13.42 -13.79
N HIS A 139 -17.97 12.33 -13.06
CA HIS A 139 -17.74 12.29 -11.61
C HIS A 139 -16.26 12.41 -11.24
N VAL A 140 -15.39 11.71 -11.97
CA VAL A 140 -13.93 11.80 -11.78
C VAL A 140 -13.46 13.24 -12.00
N GLU A 141 -13.89 13.88 -13.09
CA GLU A 141 -13.51 15.25 -13.41
C GLU A 141 -14.05 16.26 -12.40
N PHE A 142 -15.24 16.03 -11.87
CA PHE A 142 -15.82 16.85 -10.81
C PHE A 142 -14.98 16.73 -9.52
N LEU A 143 -14.65 15.51 -9.10
CA LEU A 143 -13.83 15.27 -7.91
C LEU A 143 -12.40 15.83 -8.09
N ARG A 144 -11.81 15.68 -9.27
CA ARG A 144 -10.52 16.26 -9.62
C ARG A 144 -10.51 17.79 -9.45
N LYS A 145 -11.58 18.48 -9.85
CA LYS A 145 -11.70 19.95 -9.66
C LYS A 145 -11.75 20.33 -8.19
N ILE A 146 -12.46 19.54 -7.36
CA ILE A 146 -12.48 19.76 -5.90
C ILE A 146 -11.09 19.56 -5.32
N LEU A 147 -10.39 18.48 -5.68
CA LEU A 147 -9.02 18.19 -5.24
C LEU A 147 -8.06 19.32 -5.62
N SER A 148 -8.09 19.77 -6.87
CA SER A 148 -7.29 20.89 -7.34
C SER A 148 -7.52 22.17 -6.52
N LYS A 149 -8.77 22.48 -6.20
CA LYS A 149 -9.11 23.64 -5.39
C LYS A 149 -8.58 23.51 -3.95
N LEU A 150 -8.74 22.36 -3.32
CA LEU A 150 -8.25 22.08 -1.97
C LEU A 150 -6.71 22.21 -1.90
N LEU A 151 -6.01 21.55 -2.82
CA LEU A 151 -4.55 21.56 -2.87
C LEU A 151 -3.99 22.95 -3.18
N SER A 152 -4.62 23.72 -4.07
CA SER A 152 -4.19 25.09 -4.38
C SER A 152 -4.34 26.06 -3.21
N GLN A 153 -5.38 25.92 -2.41
CA GLN A 153 -5.60 26.75 -1.22
C GLN A 153 -4.50 26.54 -0.19
N GLN A 154 -3.99 25.33 -0.04
CA GLN A 154 -2.90 25.03 0.90
C GLN A 154 -1.53 25.51 0.44
N THR A 155 -1.25 25.45 -0.86
CA THR A 155 -0.01 25.98 -1.42
C THR A 155 0.14 27.47 -1.10
N VAL A 156 -0.98 28.20 -1.02
CA VAL A 156 -1.00 29.63 -0.67
C VAL A 156 -0.84 29.86 0.85
N GLN A 157 -1.33 28.95 1.68
CA GLN A 157 -1.34 29.13 3.15
C GLN A 157 -0.15 28.49 3.87
N GLY A 158 0.68 27.71 3.17
CA GLY A 158 1.88 27.05 3.78
C GLY A 158 1.54 25.99 4.83
N GLY A 159 0.35 25.40 4.78
CA GLY A 159 -0.12 24.34 5.68
C GLY A 159 0.28 22.91 5.28
N ALA A 160 -0.06 21.93 6.12
CA ALA A 160 0.07 20.51 5.79
C ALA A 160 -0.88 20.12 4.63
N SER A 161 -0.53 19.10 3.83
CA SER A 161 -1.40 18.60 2.77
C SER A 161 -2.80 18.23 3.29
N PRO A 162 -3.90 18.58 2.57
CA PRO A 162 -5.24 18.21 2.96
C PRO A 162 -5.35 16.70 3.12
N CYS A 163 -6.19 16.27 4.02
CA CYS A 163 -6.48 14.85 4.16
C CYS A 163 -7.85 14.50 3.53
N LEU A 164 -8.13 13.20 3.39
CA LEU A 164 -9.41 12.73 2.84
C LEU A 164 -10.62 13.22 3.64
N ILE A 165 -10.48 13.49 4.94
CA ILE A 165 -11.57 14.03 5.78
C ILE A 165 -11.94 15.44 5.32
N GLU A 166 -10.97 16.27 4.98
CA GLU A 166 -11.23 17.63 4.46
C GLU A 166 -11.90 17.58 3.11
N LEU A 167 -11.51 16.63 2.23
CA LEU A 167 -12.19 16.38 0.98
C LEU A 167 -13.66 15.97 1.20
N LEU A 168 -13.91 15.03 2.11
CA LEU A 168 -15.27 14.60 2.46
C LEU A 168 -16.11 15.76 2.98
N ASN A 169 -15.57 16.59 3.86
CA ASN A 169 -16.28 17.77 4.39
C ASN A 169 -16.68 18.74 3.28
N VAL A 170 -15.83 18.95 2.27
CA VAL A 170 -16.18 19.78 1.10
C VAL A 170 -17.27 19.13 0.28
N VAL A 171 -17.19 17.83 0.02
CA VAL A 171 -18.20 17.08 -0.76
C VAL A 171 -19.55 17.09 -0.04
N TYR A 172 -19.60 16.87 1.26
CA TYR A 172 -20.84 16.90 2.05
C TYR A 172 -21.44 18.29 2.22
N ALA A 173 -20.62 19.35 2.14
CA ALA A 173 -21.09 20.73 2.20
C ALA A 173 -21.69 21.22 0.87
N LEU A 174 -21.53 20.45 -0.22
CA LEU A 174 -22.20 20.79 -1.49
C LEU A 174 -23.70 20.59 -1.36
N PRO A 175 -24.51 21.51 -1.94
CA PRO A 175 -25.96 21.33 -1.96
C PRO A 175 -26.28 20.01 -2.66
N HIS A 176 -26.90 19.10 -1.95
CA HIS A 176 -27.47 17.89 -2.52
C HIS A 176 -28.55 18.35 -3.50
N GLY A 177 -28.35 18.06 -4.79
CA GLY A 177 -29.35 18.35 -5.80
C GLY A 177 -30.66 17.70 -5.38
N GLU A 178 -31.76 18.46 -5.41
CA GLU A 178 -33.07 17.89 -5.24
C GLU A 178 -33.25 16.77 -6.27
N ASP A 179 -33.74 15.64 -5.81
CA ASP A 179 -34.00 14.47 -6.66
C ASP A 179 -34.95 14.93 -7.80
N PRO A 180 -34.57 14.83 -9.08
CA PRO A 180 -35.40 15.32 -10.18
C PRO A 180 -36.70 14.51 -10.40
N LYS A 181 -37.13 13.73 -9.40
CA LYS A 181 -38.35 12.88 -9.41
C LYS A 181 -39.33 13.20 -8.27
N GLN A 182 -39.36 14.47 -7.79
CA GLN A 182 -40.56 14.95 -7.08
C GLN A 182 -41.30 15.96 -7.91
#